data_baa1d51664e5d61037dddd3abf03689d
#
_entry.id   baa1d51664e5d61037dddd3abf03689d
#
_cell.length_a   1.000
_cell.length_b   1.000
_cell.length_c   1.000
_cell.angle_alpha   90.00
_cell.angle_beta   90.00
_cell.angle_gamma   90.00
#
_symmetry.space_group_name_H-M   'P 1'
#
loop_
_entity.id
_entity.type
_entity.pdbx_description
1 polymer ?
#
loop_
_entity_poly.entity_id
_entity_poly.type
_entity_poly.pdbx_seq_one_letter_code
_entity_poly.pdbx_strand_id
1 'polypeptide(L)'
;TSETYLFAAVAVSVLCRFVIQAEGLIPVMLTLGVLTFFRAMGNPLEQDTQMDHFLLIPENTWHKLFWSLMGGTTNCFLDLLPAVIVAALLLGENMLIALAWIPLIVSVDFFATTVGAFIGLSVPVSAGKMIKQLIQILFIYFGLLPDIAIMAIGLVFEQPVLAAIGCVVVNILLGLVFFFLTPLFLE
;
A
#
# COMPACT_ATOMS: atom_id res chain seq x y z
N THR A 1 -6.23 3.67 -10.79
CA THR A 1 -7.61 4.19 -10.92
C THR A 1 -8.58 3.15 -10.39
N SER A 2 -9.70 3.56 -9.82
CA SER A 2 -10.74 2.67 -9.25
C SER A 2 -11.20 1.59 -10.24
N GLU A 3 -11.26 1.92 -11.53
CA GLU A 3 -11.60 0.98 -12.60
C GLU A 3 -10.66 -0.23 -12.68
N THR A 4 -9.36 -0.01 -12.52
CA THR A 4 -8.37 -1.11 -12.56
C THR A 4 -8.55 -2.05 -11.39
N TYR A 5 -8.79 -1.54 -10.19
CA TYR A 5 -9.06 -2.34 -8.99
C TYR A 5 -10.38 -3.11 -9.12
N LEU A 6 -11.42 -2.46 -9.61
CA LEU A 6 -12.73 -3.07 -9.87
C LEU A 6 -12.63 -4.19 -10.91
N PHE A 7 -11.97 -3.90 -12.03
CA PHE A 7 -11.77 -4.91 -13.09
C PHE A 7 -11.00 -6.12 -12.57
N ALA A 8 -9.90 -5.91 -11.84
CA ALA A 8 -9.11 -6.98 -11.25
C ALA A 8 -9.93 -7.80 -10.23
N ALA A 9 -10.69 -7.13 -9.35
CA ALA A 9 -11.55 -7.80 -8.39
C ALA A 9 -12.59 -8.68 -9.07
N VAL A 10 -13.27 -8.18 -10.10
CA VAL A 10 -14.27 -8.94 -10.87
C VAL A 10 -13.61 -10.11 -11.60
N ALA A 11 -12.53 -9.85 -12.35
CA ALA A 11 -11.87 -10.88 -13.15
C ALA A 11 -11.34 -12.03 -12.27
N VAL A 12 -10.67 -11.71 -11.17
CA VAL A 12 -10.14 -12.73 -10.25
C VAL A 12 -11.26 -13.46 -9.51
N SER A 13 -12.31 -12.76 -9.08
CA SER A 13 -13.46 -13.39 -8.42
C SER A 13 -14.17 -14.37 -9.34
N VAL A 14 -14.36 -14.01 -10.61
CA VAL A 14 -14.95 -14.89 -11.63
C VAL A 14 -14.05 -16.10 -11.89
N LEU A 15 -12.74 -15.88 -12.06
CA LEU A 15 -11.79 -16.98 -12.24
C LEU A 15 -11.77 -17.93 -11.02
N CYS A 16 -11.75 -17.40 -9.80
CA CYS A 16 -11.77 -18.22 -8.58
C CYS A 16 -13.05 -19.06 -8.51
N ARG A 17 -14.21 -18.44 -8.76
CA ARG A 17 -15.50 -19.12 -8.63
C ARG A 17 -15.77 -20.14 -9.71
N PHE A 18 -15.47 -19.84 -10.99
CA PHE A 18 -15.89 -20.65 -12.13
C PHE A 18 -14.79 -21.53 -12.72
N VAL A 19 -13.53 -21.16 -12.59
CA VAL A 19 -12.40 -21.90 -13.20
C VAL A 19 -11.61 -22.70 -12.18
N ILE A 20 -11.18 -22.04 -11.10
CA ILE A 20 -10.28 -22.66 -10.10
C ILE A 20 -11.09 -23.37 -9.02
N GLN A 21 -12.37 -23.01 -8.84
CA GLN A 21 -13.23 -23.47 -7.74
C GLN A 21 -12.59 -23.27 -6.37
N ALA A 22 -11.73 -22.24 -6.26
CA ALA A 22 -11.11 -21.86 -5.01
C ALA A 22 -12.11 -21.05 -4.18
N GLU A 23 -12.37 -21.51 -2.97
CA GLU A 23 -13.21 -20.80 -2.03
C GLU A 23 -12.36 -19.73 -1.28
N GLY A 24 -12.96 -18.55 -1.07
CA GLY A 24 -12.42 -17.51 -0.22
C GLY A 24 -11.88 -16.26 -0.94
N LEU A 25 -11.71 -15.21 -0.14
CA LEU A 25 -11.28 -13.87 -0.58
C LEU A 25 -9.77 -13.75 -0.81
N ILE A 26 -8.96 -14.68 -0.32
CA ILE A 26 -7.49 -14.57 -0.28
C ILE A 26 -6.88 -14.27 -1.66
N PRO A 27 -7.22 -14.98 -2.76
CA PRO A 27 -6.62 -14.71 -4.07
C PRO A 27 -6.92 -13.29 -4.57
N VAL A 28 -8.15 -12.82 -4.31
CA VAL A 28 -8.56 -11.46 -4.70
C VAL A 28 -7.80 -10.43 -3.90
N MET A 29 -7.70 -10.61 -2.57
CA MET A 29 -6.99 -9.68 -1.70
C MET A 29 -5.49 -9.63 -2.01
N LEU A 30 -4.87 -10.77 -2.32
CA LEU A 30 -3.48 -10.82 -2.79
C LEU A 30 -3.32 -10.04 -4.10
N THR A 31 -4.23 -10.19 -5.05
CA THR A 31 -4.16 -9.46 -6.32
C THR A 31 -4.31 -7.95 -6.10
N LEU A 32 -5.27 -7.54 -5.27
CA LEU A 32 -5.46 -6.13 -4.92
C LEU A 32 -4.23 -5.58 -4.18
N GLY A 33 -3.63 -6.35 -3.28
CA GLY A 33 -2.39 -6.00 -2.59
C GLY A 33 -1.21 -5.81 -3.57
N VAL A 34 -1.05 -6.71 -4.55
CA VAL A 34 -0.03 -6.59 -5.59
C VAL A 34 -0.25 -5.35 -6.46
N LEU A 35 -1.49 -5.05 -6.86
CA LEU A 35 -1.80 -3.84 -7.61
C LEU A 35 -1.49 -2.57 -6.81
N THR A 36 -1.82 -2.57 -5.53
CA THR A 36 -1.51 -1.46 -4.61
C THR A 36 -0.01 -1.28 -4.46
N PHE A 37 0.75 -2.36 -4.35
CA PHE A 37 2.21 -2.34 -4.33
C PHE A 37 2.79 -1.70 -5.59
N PHE A 38 2.33 -2.10 -6.79
CA PHE A 38 2.78 -1.49 -8.05
C PHE A 38 2.39 -0.01 -8.17
N ARG A 39 1.22 0.38 -7.64
CA ARG A 39 0.81 1.77 -7.55
C ARG A 39 1.79 2.57 -6.69
N ALA A 40 2.10 2.09 -5.48
CA ALA A 40 3.04 2.75 -4.57
C ALA A 40 4.45 2.88 -5.19
N MET A 41 4.88 1.92 -6.02
CA MET A 41 6.14 1.99 -6.77
C MET A 41 6.15 3.10 -7.83
N GLY A 42 4.99 3.55 -8.33
CA GLY A 42 4.85 4.72 -9.20
C GLY A 42 5.20 6.04 -8.50
N ASN A 43 5.34 6.00 -7.18
CA ASN A 43 5.74 7.08 -6.30
C ASN A 43 4.96 8.40 -6.55
N PRO A 44 3.66 8.42 -6.24
CA PRO A 44 2.85 9.62 -6.43
C PRO A 44 3.39 10.83 -5.66
N LEU A 45 4.01 10.59 -4.49
CA LEU A 45 4.59 11.64 -3.67
C LEU A 45 5.83 12.27 -4.32
N GLU A 46 6.64 11.50 -5.05
CA GLU A 46 7.78 12.03 -5.81
C GLU A 46 7.31 12.92 -6.95
N GLN A 47 6.20 12.56 -7.60
CA GLN A 47 5.61 13.39 -8.64
C GLN A 47 5.15 14.75 -8.09
N ASP A 48 4.50 14.76 -6.94
CA ASP A 48 4.05 15.98 -6.27
C ASP A 48 5.25 16.84 -5.82
N THR A 49 6.29 16.24 -5.26
CA THR A 49 7.49 16.96 -4.77
C THR A 49 8.36 17.52 -5.89
N GLN A 50 8.31 16.94 -7.10
CA GLN A 50 9.04 17.42 -8.27
C GLN A 50 8.31 18.55 -9.02
N MET A 51 7.05 18.83 -8.68
CA MET A 51 6.33 19.96 -9.27
C MET A 51 6.87 21.28 -8.71
N ASP A 52 7.20 22.24 -9.59
CA ASP A 52 7.64 23.59 -9.20
C ASP A 52 6.66 24.26 -8.21
N HIS A 53 5.37 23.94 -8.33
CA HIS A 53 4.33 24.45 -7.43
C HIS A 53 4.48 23.98 -5.98
N PHE A 54 5.07 22.80 -5.73
CA PHE A 54 5.27 22.30 -4.38
C PHE A 54 6.20 23.21 -3.57
N LEU A 55 7.24 23.75 -4.20
CA LEU A 55 8.19 24.68 -3.57
C LEU A 55 7.61 26.11 -3.44
N LEU A 56 6.69 26.49 -4.33
CA LEU A 56 6.10 27.84 -4.34
C LEU A 56 5.01 28.05 -3.29
N ILE A 57 4.43 26.99 -2.73
CA ILE A 57 3.42 27.11 -1.67
C ILE A 57 4.14 27.53 -0.37
N PRO A 58 3.79 28.66 0.28
CA PRO A 58 4.44 29.17 1.47
C PRO A 58 3.98 28.43 2.74
N GLU A 59 4.05 27.10 2.73
CA GLU A 59 3.72 26.25 3.87
C GLU A 59 4.92 25.46 4.34
N ASN A 60 4.86 24.96 5.58
CA ASN A 60 5.89 24.08 6.14
C ASN A 60 5.95 22.77 5.33
N THR A 61 7.16 22.33 4.98
CA THR A 61 7.44 21.11 4.20
C THR A 61 6.75 19.87 4.78
N TRP A 62 6.73 19.75 6.11
CA TRP A 62 6.04 18.69 6.81
C TRP A 62 4.54 18.63 6.51
N HIS A 63 3.91 19.79 6.49
CA HIS A 63 2.48 19.92 6.25
C HIS A 63 2.12 19.50 4.82
N LYS A 64 2.93 19.93 3.85
CA LYS A 64 2.76 19.56 2.44
C LYS A 64 2.89 18.07 2.22
N LEU A 65 3.98 17.45 2.75
CA LEU A 65 4.22 16.02 2.66
C LEU A 65 3.10 15.22 3.32
N PHE A 66 2.62 15.67 4.49
CA PHE A 66 1.52 15.02 5.19
C PHE A 66 0.23 15.01 4.36
N TRP A 67 -0.16 16.14 3.81
CA TRP A 67 -1.39 16.23 3.00
C TRP A 67 -1.29 15.45 1.69
N SER A 68 -0.15 15.48 1.01
CA SER A 68 0.07 14.68 -0.18
C SER A 68 0.00 13.18 0.12
N LEU A 69 0.65 12.73 1.21
CA LEU A 69 0.59 11.36 1.68
C LEU A 69 -0.85 10.94 2.06
N MET A 70 -1.56 11.77 2.84
CA MET A 70 -2.95 11.51 3.22
C MET A 70 -3.88 11.45 2.00
N GLY A 71 -3.68 12.33 1.02
CA GLY A 71 -4.41 12.29 -0.24
C GLY A 71 -4.20 10.98 -1.00
N GLY A 72 -2.94 10.53 -1.12
CA GLY A 72 -2.59 9.25 -1.73
C GLY A 72 -3.24 8.06 -1.02
N THR A 73 -3.11 7.98 0.30
CA THR A 73 -3.67 6.92 1.13
C THR A 73 -5.20 6.90 1.10
N THR A 74 -5.85 8.09 1.14
CA THR A 74 -7.30 8.21 1.02
C THR A 74 -7.80 7.72 -0.34
N ASN A 75 -7.10 8.07 -1.42
CA ASN A 75 -7.42 7.59 -2.76
C ASN A 75 -7.27 6.06 -2.86
N CYS A 76 -6.24 5.48 -2.23
CA CYS A 76 -6.08 4.03 -2.13
C CYS A 76 -7.28 3.37 -1.44
N PHE A 77 -7.69 3.91 -0.31
CA PHE A 77 -8.86 3.44 0.42
C PHE A 77 -10.15 3.50 -0.43
N LEU A 78 -10.38 4.64 -1.10
CA LEU A 78 -11.56 4.84 -1.95
C LEU A 78 -11.55 3.93 -3.19
N ASP A 79 -10.39 3.62 -3.74
CA ASP A 79 -10.25 2.70 -4.88
C ASP A 79 -10.49 1.23 -4.45
N LEU A 80 -10.02 0.84 -3.26
CA LEU A 80 -10.15 -0.51 -2.73
C LEU A 80 -11.58 -0.83 -2.28
N LEU A 81 -12.30 0.14 -1.72
CA LEU A 81 -13.60 -0.07 -1.09
C LEU A 81 -14.62 -0.70 -2.07
N PRO A 82 -14.89 -0.16 -3.26
CA PRO A 82 -15.82 -0.76 -4.20
C PRO A 82 -15.32 -2.13 -4.72
N ALA A 83 -14.01 -2.29 -4.93
CA ALA A 83 -13.43 -3.54 -5.41
C ALA A 83 -13.65 -4.68 -4.41
N VAL A 84 -13.41 -4.43 -3.12
CA VAL A 84 -13.60 -5.40 -2.04
C VAL A 84 -15.09 -5.75 -1.86
N ILE A 85 -15.98 -4.75 -1.92
CA ILE A 85 -17.43 -4.99 -1.84
C ILE A 85 -17.90 -5.90 -2.96
N VAL A 86 -17.50 -5.60 -4.20
CA VAL A 86 -17.89 -6.41 -5.38
C VAL A 86 -17.31 -7.83 -5.26
N ALA A 87 -16.06 -7.99 -4.83
CA ALA A 87 -15.45 -9.29 -4.62
C ALA A 87 -16.21 -10.13 -3.59
N ALA A 88 -16.56 -9.53 -2.44
CA ALA A 88 -17.32 -10.20 -1.39
C ALA A 88 -18.70 -10.66 -1.88
N LEU A 89 -19.40 -9.83 -2.65
CA LEU A 89 -20.71 -10.17 -3.22
C LEU A 89 -20.60 -11.31 -4.24
N LEU A 90 -19.59 -11.28 -5.12
CA LEU A 90 -19.41 -12.32 -6.14
C LEU A 90 -19.01 -13.67 -5.55
N LEU A 91 -18.21 -13.66 -4.48
CA LEU A 91 -17.77 -14.88 -3.81
C LEU A 91 -18.76 -15.38 -2.76
N GLY A 92 -19.73 -14.56 -2.35
CA GLY A 92 -20.70 -14.89 -1.29
C GLY A 92 -20.08 -14.87 0.11
N GLU A 93 -18.99 -14.12 0.29
CA GLU A 93 -18.26 -14.01 1.55
C GLU A 93 -18.82 -12.95 2.49
N ASN A 94 -18.52 -13.09 3.77
CA ASN A 94 -18.97 -12.12 4.77
C ASN A 94 -18.36 -10.74 4.51
N MET A 95 -19.20 -9.74 4.29
CA MET A 95 -18.82 -8.36 4.00
C MET A 95 -17.90 -7.76 5.07
N LEU A 96 -18.13 -8.08 6.36
CA LEU A 96 -17.32 -7.56 7.46
C LEU A 96 -15.88 -8.13 7.40
N ILE A 97 -15.75 -9.41 7.05
CA ILE A 97 -14.43 -10.05 6.89
C ILE A 97 -13.71 -9.44 5.68
N ALA A 98 -14.42 -9.21 4.58
CA ALA A 98 -13.86 -8.58 3.39
C ALA A 98 -13.35 -7.17 3.69
N LEU A 99 -14.15 -6.34 4.35
CA LEU A 99 -13.77 -4.98 4.71
C LEU A 99 -12.59 -4.91 5.70
N ALA A 100 -12.42 -5.93 6.55
CA ALA A 100 -11.29 -6.01 7.48
C ALA A 100 -9.92 -6.12 6.80
N TRP A 101 -9.86 -6.52 5.51
CA TRP A 101 -8.63 -6.55 4.73
C TRP A 101 -8.16 -5.17 4.25
N ILE A 102 -9.08 -4.21 4.14
CA ILE A 102 -8.75 -2.87 3.62
C ILE A 102 -7.69 -2.17 4.47
N PRO A 103 -7.79 -2.09 5.80
CA PRO A 103 -6.75 -1.48 6.63
C PRO A 103 -5.36 -2.09 6.43
N LEU A 104 -5.28 -3.40 6.22
CA LEU A 104 -4.01 -4.08 5.97
C LEU A 104 -3.40 -3.62 4.64
N ILE A 105 -4.16 -3.64 3.55
CA ILE A 105 -3.66 -3.23 2.23
C ILE A 105 -3.30 -1.74 2.23
N VAL A 106 -4.12 -0.89 2.86
CA VAL A 106 -3.88 0.56 2.97
C VAL A 106 -2.64 0.86 3.81
N SER A 107 -2.36 0.09 4.88
CA SER A 107 -1.15 0.26 5.68
C SER A 107 0.12 -0.09 4.90
N VAL A 108 0.06 -1.11 4.04
CA VAL A 108 1.16 -1.45 3.13
C VAL A 108 1.38 -0.34 2.10
N ASP A 109 0.31 0.23 1.52
CA ASP A 109 0.40 1.37 0.60
C ASP A 109 1.04 2.59 1.27
N PHE A 110 0.61 2.92 2.49
CA PHE A 110 1.18 3.99 3.29
C PHE A 110 2.69 3.80 3.51
N PHE A 111 3.10 2.61 3.96
CA PHE A 111 4.51 2.27 4.16
C PHE A 111 5.30 2.35 2.83
N ALA A 112 4.82 1.71 1.77
CA ALA A 112 5.52 1.68 0.49
C ALA A 112 5.64 3.08 -0.15
N THR A 113 4.63 3.94 0.00
CA THR A 113 4.64 5.32 -0.50
C THR A 113 5.64 6.18 0.27
N THR A 114 5.73 6.04 1.60
CA THR A 114 6.70 6.78 2.42
C THR A 114 8.14 6.34 2.15
N VAL A 115 8.39 5.04 1.97
CA VAL A 115 9.69 4.52 1.51
C VAL A 115 10.06 5.09 0.15
N GLY A 116 9.10 5.12 -0.78
CA GLY A 116 9.31 5.69 -2.12
C GLY A 116 9.69 7.16 -2.08
N ALA A 117 8.99 7.97 -1.26
CA ALA A 117 9.31 9.38 -1.06
C ALA A 117 10.73 9.58 -0.48
N PHE A 118 11.07 8.82 0.56
CA PHE A 118 12.39 8.84 1.18
C PHE A 118 13.50 8.54 0.16
N ILE A 119 13.36 7.47 -0.62
CA ILE A 119 14.35 7.06 -1.62
C ILE A 119 14.39 8.05 -2.79
N GLY A 120 13.22 8.55 -3.22
CA GLY A 120 13.13 9.55 -4.28
C GLY A 120 13.98 10.78 -4.00
N LEU A 121 14.02 11.22 -2.74
CA LEU A 121 14.77 12.40 -2.28
C LEU A 121 16.20 12.09 -1.82
N SER A 122 16.42 10.95 -1.15
CA SER A 122 17.74 10.59 -0.62
C SER A 122 18.73 10.08 -1.68
N VAL A 123 18.22 9.45 -2.75
CA VAL A 123 19.06 8.91 -3.83
C VAL A 123 19.23 9.95 -4.94
N PRO A 124 20.47 10.28 -5.34
CA PRO A 124 20.74 11.29 -6.36
C PRO A 124 20.03 11.01 -7.70
N VAL A 125 19.63 12.05 -8.41
CA VAL A 125 18.98 11.96 -9.73
C VAL A 125 19.89 11.22 -10.74
N SER A 126 21.22 11.38 -10.60
CA SER A 126 22.23 10.71 -11.43
C SER A 126 22.21 9.18 -11.34
N ALA A 127 21.65 8.61 -10.26
CA ALA A 127 21.54 7.15 -10.12
C ALA A 127 20.55 6.50 -11.09
N GLY A 128 19.69 7.29 -11.72
CA GLY A 128 18.68 6.79 -12.66
C GLY A 128 17.47 6.12 -11.99
N LYS A 129 16.35 6.17 -12.69
CA LYS A 129 15.06 5.67 -12.19
C LYS A 129 15.08 4.19 -11.81
N MET A 130 15.78 3.36 -12.59
CA MET A 130 15.83 1.91 -12.35
C MET A 130 16.52 1.57 -11.03
N ILE A 131 17.61 2.26 -10.69
CA ILE A 131 18.33 2.04 -9.44
C ILE A 131 17.48 2.48 -8.25
N LYS A 132 16.81 3.64 -8.34
CA LYS A 132 15.87 4.10 -7.31
C LYS A 132 14.78 3.06 -7.05
N GLN A 133 14.14 2.55 -8.10
CA GLN A 133 13.10 1.53 -7.97
C GLN A 133 13.63 0.23 -7.35
N LEU A 134 14.84 -0.21 -7.72
CA LEU A 134 15.44 -1.41 -7.16
C LEU A 134 15.72 -1.25 -5.66
N ILE A 135 16.25 -0.10 -5.25
CA ILE A 135 16.47 0.22 -3.83
C ILE A 135 15.12 0.26 -3.09
N GLN A 136 14.11 0.89 -3.68
CA GLN A 136 12.76 0.96 -3.10
C GLN A 136 12.17 -0.44 -2.87
N ILE A 137 12.24 -1.32 -3.88
CA ILE A 137 11.79 -2.71 -3.74
C ILE A 137 12.50 -3.40 -2.58
N LEU A 138 13.82 -3.23 -2.50
CA LEU A 138 14.63 -3.84 -1.45
C LEU A 138 14.20 -3.38 -0.05
N PHE A 139 14.01 -2.06 0.14
CA PHE A 139 13.56 -1.50 1.42
C PHE A 139 12.16 -1.97 1.79
N ILE A 140 11.23 -2.00 0.83
CA ILE A 140 9.87 -2.49 1.08
C ILE A 140 9.91 -3.99 1.41
N TYR A 141 10.68 -4.79 0.68
CA TYR A 141 10.82 -6.21 0.95
C TYR A 141 11.32 -6.48 2.38
N PHE A 142 12.40 -5.79 2.80
CA PHE A 142 12.89 -5.93 4.17
C PHE A 142 11.92 -5.40 5.22
N GLY A 143 11.20 -4.33 4.92
CA GLY A 143 10.19 -3.77 5.82
C GLY A 143 8.95 -4.66 5.99
N LEU A 144 8.62 -5.50 4.99
CA LEU A 144 7.52 -6.47 5.08
C LEU A 144 7.92 -7.81 5.73
N LEU A 145 9.21 -8.05 6.00
CA LEU A 145 9.64 -9.27 6.70
C LEU A 145 8.97 -9.44 8.09
N PRO A 146 8.84 -8.38 8.92
CA PRO A 146 8.11 -8.47 10.18
C PRO A 146 6.66 -8.90 9.99
N ASP A 147 5.99 -8.44 8.93
CA ASP A 147 4.59 -8.81 8.63
C ASP A 147 4.47 -10.31 8.35
N ILE A 148 5.41 -10.85 7.56
CA ILE A 148 5.43 -12.29 7.27
C ILE A 148 5.62 -13.08 8.57
N ALA A 149 6.51 -12.64 9.45
CA ALA A 149 6.74 -13.29 10.74
C ALA A 149 5.50 -13.20 11.65
N ILE A 150 4.86 -12.04 11.75
CA ILE A 150 3.66 -11.82 12.56
C ILE A 150 2.51 -12.68 12.03
N MET A 151 2.30 -12.72 10.71
CA MET A 151 1.25 -13.55 10.10
C MET A 151 1.52 -15.05 10.32
N ALA A 152 2.77 -15.49 10.18
CA ALA A 152 3.12 -16.89 10.45
C ALA A 152 2.85 -17.28 11.92
N ILE A 153 3.21 -16.42 12.87
CA ILE A 153 2.93 -16.63 14.31
C ILE A 153 1.41 -16.63 14.54
N GLY A 154 0.67 -15.68 13.97
CA GLY A 154 -0.78 -15.61 14.09
C GLY A 154 -1.50 -16.86 13.57
N LEU A 155 -1.01 -17.44 12.50
CA LEU A 155 -1.54 -18.71 11.97
C LEU A 155 -1.26 -19.90 12.91
N VAL A 156 -0.05 -19.97 13.49
CA VAL A 156 0.30 -21.03 14.46
C VAL A 156 -0.56 -20.95 15.71
N PHE A 157 -0.89 -19.76 16.18
CA PHE A 157 -1.73 -19.56 17.36
C PHE A 157 -3.24 -19.43 17.05
N GLU A 158 -3.65 -19.68 15.81
CA GLU A 158 -5.04 -19.59 15.34
C GLU A 158 -5.68 -18.21 15.58
N GLN A 159 -4.87 -17.14 15.55
CA GLN A 159 -5.31 -15.75 15.77
C GLN A 159 -4.99 -14.82 14.59
N PRO A 160 -5.50 -15.09 13.39
CA PRO A 160 -5.16 -14.33 12.20
C PRO A 160 -5.58 -12.84 12.26
N VAL A 161 -6.65 -12.54 13.01
CA VAL A 161 -7.13 -11.16 13.18
C VAL A 161 -6.14 -10.32 13.98
N LEU A 162 -5.61 -10.87 15.09
CA LEU A 162 -4.58 -10.18 15.88
C LEU A 162 -3.30 -10.00 15.10
N ALA A 163 -2.92 -10.99 14.29
CA ALA A 163 -1.77 -10.88 13.40
C ALA A 163 -1.98 -9.75 12.37
N ALA A 164 -3.15 -9.68 11.73
CA ALA A 164 -3.46 -8.61 10.79
C ALA A 164 -3.38 -7.22 11.44
N ILE A 165 -3.90 -7.05 12.65
CA ILE A 165 -3.78 -5.80 13.42
C ILE A 165 -2.30 -5.50 13.71
N GLY A 166 -1.52 -6.51 14.09
CA GLY A 166 -0.08 -6.37 14.32
C GLY A 166 0.66 -5.88 13.07
N CYS A 167 0.38 -6.44 11.89
CA CYS A 167 0.93 -5.99 10.62
C CYS A 167 0.56 -4.52 10.31
N VAL A 168 -0.71 -4.14 10.52
CA VAL A 168 -1.15 -2.75 10.32
C VAL A 168 -0.35 -1.80 11.20
N VAL A 169 -0.17 -2.13 12.49
CA VAL A 169 0.59 -1.30 13.43
C VAL A 169 2.06 -1.19 13.01
N VAL A 170 2.69 -2.29 12.63
CA VAL A 170 4.10 -2.31 12.18
C VAL A 170 4.27 -1.47 10.91
N ASN A 171 3.41 -1.62 9.92
CA ASN A 171 3.47 -0.86 8.67
C ASN A 171 3.30 0.65 8.90
N ILE A 172 2.37 1.04 9.79
CA ILE A 172 2.19 2.44 10.15
C ILE A 172 3.43 2.97 10.86
N LEU A 173 4.00 2.24 11.82
CA LEU A 173 5.19 2.66 12.56
C LEU A 173 6.40 2.81 11.63
N LEU A 174 6.66 1.83 10.76
CA LEU A 174 7.74 1.90 9.78
C LEU A 174 7.51 3.03 8.78
N GLY A 175 6.29 3.21 8.29
CA GLY A 175 5.93 4.31 7.42
C GLY A 175 6.17 5.67 8.08
N LEU A 176 5.80 5.84 9.36
CA LEU A 176 6.09 7.07 10.11
C LEU A 176 7.59 7.31 10.25
N VAL A 177 8.40 6.29 10.49
CA VAL A 177 9.87 6.45 10.55
C VAL A 177 10.39 7.03 9.24
N PHE A 178 10.02 6.47 8.09
CA PHE A 178 10.44 6.99 6.79
C PHE A 178 9.85 8.36 6.49
N PHE A 179 8.61 8.62 6.89
CA PHE A 179 7.98 9.92 6.77
C PHE A 179 8.77 11.01 7.52
N PHE A 180 9.20 10.73 8.76
CA PHE A 180 10.00 11.67 9.55
C PHE A 180 11.44 11.83 9.05
N LEU A 181 12.00 10.85 8.36
CA LEU A 181 13.31 10.96 7.75
C LEU A 181 13.30 11.75 6.43
N THR A 182 12.18 11.75 5.71
CA THR A 182 12.06 12.35 4.37
C THR A 182 12.41 13.84 4.31
N PRO A 183 11.95 14.73 5.22
CA PRO A 183 12.23 16.15 5.16
C PRO A 183 13.70 16.52 5.38
N LEU A 184 14.48 15.64 6.02
CA LEU A 184 15.90 15.87 6.23
C LEU A 184 16.70 15.96 4.90
N PHE A 185 16.11 15.53 3.80
CA PHE A 185 16.70 15.56 2.46
C PHE A 185 16.09 16.65 1.57
N LEU A 186 15.18 17.47 2.09
CA LEU A 186 14.55 18.60 1.39
C LEU A 186 15.18 19.95 1.80
N GLU A 187 15.97 19.97 2.88
CA GLU A 187 16.77 21.12 3.33
C GLU A 187 18.17 21.11 2.67
#